data_a0eb418366ea42e3b6e4a1b906d5540f
#
_entry.id   a0eb418366ea42e3b6e4a1b906d5540f
#
_cell.length_a   1.000
_cell.length_b   1.000
_cell.length_c   1.000
_cell.angle_alpha   90.00
_cell.angle_beta   90.00
_cell.angle_gamma   90.00
#
_symmetry.space_group_name_H-M   'P 1'
#
loop_
_entity.id
_entity.type
_entity.pdbx_description
1 polymer ?
#
loop_
_entity_poly.entity_id
_entity_poly.type
_entity_poly.pdbx_seq_one_letter_code
_entity_poly.pdbx_strand_id
1 'polypeptide(L)'
;MVERKLHSEGLVASERADGYTLLRRIYFDLLGLPPTPQEVNRFQTAFQADPDAALKSKIDQLLELPQYGERWGRHWLDVARYGESSGSRNTPFPHAWRYRDYVIDAFNDDTPYDRFIAQQIAGDLLPAKTDQQWTENLVATGFLAIGLKHLDEKNPREFMSEMVDEQIDTTTQAILGLTGRP
;
A
#
# COMPACT_ATOMS: atom_id res chain seq x y z
N MET A 1 -18.86 -3.67 17.94
CA MET A 1 -17.97 -3.69 19.10
C MET A 1 -17.88 -2.29 19.75
N VAL A 2 -17.62 -1.22 19.01
CA VAL A 2 -17.52 0.16 19.51
C VAL A 2 -18.82 0.64 20.15
N GLU A 3 -19.97 0.50 19.50
CA GLU A 3 -21.28 0.93 20.01
C GLU A 3 -21.64 0.29 21.35
N ARG A 4 -21.36 -1.01 21.53
CA ARG A 4 -21.57 -1.70 22.81
C ARG A 4 -20.71 -1.10 23.92
N LYS A 5 -19.46 -0.73 23.62
CA LYS A 5 -18.56 -0.08 24.58
C LYS A 5 -19.05 1.32 24.94
N LEU A 6 -19.45 2.12 23.96
CA LEU A 6 -20.03 3.44 24.20
C LEU A 6 -21.25 3.35 25.11
N HIS A 7 -22.17 2.45 24.79
CA HIS A 7 -23.37 2.26 25.61
C HIS A 7 -23.06 1.82 27.05
N SER A 8 -22.07 0.93 27.24
CA SER A 8 -21.67 0.49 28.60
C SER A 8 -21.02 1.60 29.43
N GLU A 9 -20.43 2.61 28.78
CA GLU A 9 -19.83 3.79 29.43
C GLU A 9 -20.79 4.98 29.51
N GLY A 10 -22.05 4.81 29.14
CA GLY A 10 -23.06 5.88 29.17
C GLY A 10 -22.80 6.98 28.12
N LEU A 11 -22.00 6.69 27.10
CA LEU A 11 -21.68 7.63 26.04
C LEU A 11 -22.60 7.43 24.83
N VAL A 12 -22.98 8.53 24.21
CA VAL A 12 -23.75 8.54 22.95
C VAL A 12 -22.82 8.86 21.80
N ALA A 13 -22.93 8.09 20.71
CA ALA A 13 -22.20 8.40 19.49
C ALA A 13 -22.65 9.77 18.94
N SER A 14 -21.72 10.54 18.36
CA SER A 14 -22.06 11.75 17.62
C SER A 14 -22.95 11.44 16.42
N GLU A 15 -23.72 12.42 15.97
CA GLU A 15 -24.53 12.30 14.76
C GLU A 15 -23.66 11.97 13.54
N ARG A 16 -24.29 11.30 12.58
CA ARG A 16 -23.63 10.99 11.29
C ARG A 16 -23.25 12.30 10.59
N ALA A 17 -22.03 12.34 10.06
CA ALA A 17 -21.57 13.47 9.25
C ALA A 17 -22.44 13.65 8.00
N ASP A 18 -22.56 14.89 7.53
CA ASP A 18 -23.27 15.23 6.30
C ASP A 18 -22.61 14.60 5.04
N GLY A 19 -23.36 14.56 3.95
CA GLY A 19 -22.90 13.92 2.72
C GLY A 19 -21.64 14.56 2.11
N TYR A 20 -21.45 15.87 2.22
CA TYR A 20 -20.25 16.53 1.74
C TYR A 20 -19.01 16.12 2.55
N THR A 21 -19.12 16.11 3.86
CA THR A 21 -18.04 15.70 4.77
C THR A 21 -17.67 14.23 4.54
N LEU A 22 -18.66 13.34 4.38
CA LEU A 22 -18.41 11.92 4.09
C LEU A 22 -17.74 11.74 2.74
N LEU A 23 -18.25 12.39 1.68
CA LEU A 23 -17.65 12.33 0.35
C LEU A 23 -16.18 12.78 0.37
N ARG A 24 -15.90 13.92 1.02
CA ARG A 24 -14.55 14.44 1.13
C ARG A 24 -13.62 13.45 1.85
N ARG A 25 -14.08 12.82 2.94
CA ARG A 25 -13.30 11.81 3.68
C ARG A 25 -12.94 10.63 2.82
N ILE A 26 -13.92 10.00 2.14
CA ILE A 26 -13.65 8.82 1.30
C ILE A 26 -12.74 9.12 0.12
N TYR A 27 -12.81 10.31 -0.47
CA TYR A 27 -11.89 10.73 -1.52
C TYR A 27 -10.46 10.85 -1.01
N PHE A 28 -10.23 11.51 0.13
CA PHE A 28 -8.90 11.62 0.71
C PHE A 28 -8.37 10.28 1.22
N ASP A 29 -9.21 9.44 1.79
CA ASP A 29 -8.80 8.13 2.27
C ASP A 29 -8.42 7.19 1.12
N LEU A 30 -9.24 7.11 0.07
CA LEU A 30 -9.02 6.16 -1.03
C LEU A 30 -8.06 6.68 -2.09
N LEU A 31 -8.14 7.96 -2.47
CA LEU A 31 -7.35 8.51 -3.58
C LEU A 31 -6.29 9.54 -3.15
N GLY A 32 -6.40 10.09 -1.94
CA GLY A 32 -5.56 11.21 -1.49
C GLY A 32 -5.86 12.55 -2.18
N LEU A 33 -6.94 12.63 -2.96
CA LEU A 33 -7.33 13.79 -3.76
C LEU A 33 -8.73 14.29 -3.35
N PRO A 34 -9.06 15.58 -3.54
CA PRO A 34 -10.41 16.07 -3.30
C PRO A 34 -11.37 15.70 -4.45
N PRO A 35 -12.68 15.58 -4.17
CA PRO A 35 -13.68 15.44 -5.23
C PRO A 35 -13.81 16.73 -6.05
N THR A 36 -14.17 16.62 -7.32
CA THR A 36 -14.51 17.76 -8.16
C THR A 36 -15.88 18.34 -7.78
N PRO A 37 -16.18 19.62 -8.10
CA PRO A 37 -17.49 20.20 -7.86
C PRO A 37 -18.65 19.43 -8.50
N GLN A 38 -18.44 18.84 -9.67
CA GLN A 38 -19.44 18.02 -10.34
C GLN A 38 -19.73 16.72 -9.59
N GLU A 39 -18.70 16.09 -9.05
CA GLU A 39 -18.83 14.87 -8.23
C GLU A 39 -19.56 15.17 -6.93
N VAL A 40 -19.24 16.29 -6.29
CA VAL A 40 -19.97 16.75 -5.09
C VAL A 40 -21.46 16.89 -5.38
N ASN A 41 -21.84 17.60 -6.45
CA ASN A 41 -23.24 17.82 -6.78
C ASN A 41 -23.99 16.51 -7.09
N ARG A 42 -23.37 15.60 -7.88
CA ARG A 42 -23.96 14.30 -8.19
C ARG A 42 -24.13 13.44 -6.93
N PHE A 43 -23.11 13.42 -6.09
CA PHE A 43 -23.18 12.64 -4.87
C PHE A 43 -24.22 13.19 -3.89
N GLN A 44 -24.33 14.50 -3.72
CA GLN A 44 -25.33 15.11 -2.83
C GLN A 44 -26.74 14.75 -3.25
N THR A 45 -27.04 14.77 -4.55
CA THR A 45 -28.35 14.35 -5.07
C THR A 45 -28.65 12.88 -4.74
N ALA A 46 -27.69 11.99 -4.97
CA ALA A 46 -27.83 10.57 -4.65
C ALA A 46 -27.96 10.33 -3.14
N PHE A 47 -27.16 11.04 -2.34
CA PHE A 47 -27.14 10.92 -0.87
C PHE A 47 -28.45 11.38 -0.23
N GLN A 48 -29.12 12.39 -0.80
CA GLN A 48 -30.45 12.81 -0.33
C GLN A 48 -31.53 11.74 -0.59
N ALA A 49 -31.40 10.97 -1.66
CA ALA A 49 -32.32 9.89 -2.00
C ALA A 49 -32.10 8.64 -1.14
N ASP A 50 -30.87 8.17 -1.06
CA ASP A 50 -30.44 7.00 -0.25
C ASP A 50 -28.98 7.16 0.18
N PRO A 51 -28.71 7.57 1.44
CA PRO A 51 -27.37 7.81 1.93
C PRO A 51 -26.44 6.59 1.87
N ASP A 52 -26.95 5.40 2.21
CA ASP A 52 -26.12 4.20 2.30
C ASP A 52 -25.80 3.63 0.92
N ALA A 53 -26.76 3.59 0.02
CA ALA A 53 -26.55 3.20 -1.37
C ALA A 53 -25.60 4.16 -2.09
N ALA A 54 -25.74 5.48 -1.85
CA ALA A 54 -24.87 6.49 -2.45
C ALA A 54 -23.42 6.34 -1.99
N LEU A 55 -23.19 6.12 -0.68
CA LEU A 55 -21.84 5.88 -0.13
C LEU A 55 -21.22 4.61 -0.70
N LYS A 56 -21.96 3.49 -0.65
CA LYS A 56 -21.47 2.22 -1.17
C LYS A 56 -21.07 2.32 -2.64
N SER A 57 -21.98 2.83 -3.48
CA SER A 57 -21.73 3.01 -4.91
C SER A 57 -20.52 3.92 -5.18
N LYS A 58 -20.35 4.99 -4.38
CA LYS A 58 -19.21 5.88 -4.55
C LYS A 58 -17.89 5.22 -4.14
N ILE A 59 -17.86 4.48 -3.05
CA ILE A 59 -16.68 3.72 -2.61
C ILE A 59 -16.28 2.71 -3.69
N ASP A 60 -17.23 1.92 -4.19
CA ASP A 60 -16.98 0.93 -5.24
C ASP A 60 -16.37 1.61 -6.49
N GLN A 61 -16.90 2.76 -6.92
CA GLN A 61 -16.34 3.54 -8.03
C GLN A 61 -14.92 4.06 -7.79
N LEU A 62 -14.60 4.49 -6.57
CA LEU A 62 -13.26 5.02 -6.25
C LEU A 62 -12.22 3.91 -6.16
N LEU A 63 -12.59 2.73 -5.72
CA LEU A 63 -11.71 1.56 -5.66
C LEU A 63 -11.30 1.05 -7.05
N GLU A 64 -12.10 1.33 -8.09
CA GLU A 64 -11.77 0.98 -9.48
C GLU A 64 -10.83 1.98 -10.17
N LEU A 65 -10.50 3.11 -9.51
CA LEU A 65 -9.65 4.14 -10.10
C LEU A 65 -8.16 3.82 -9.88
N PRO A 66 -7.29 4.04 -10.91
CA PRO A 66 -5.84 3.80 -10.78
C PRO A 66 -5.19 4.55 -9.61
N GLN A 67 -5.73 5.69 -9.23
CA GLN A 67 -5.24 6.50 -8.11
C GLN A 67 -5.36 5.79 -6.75
N TYR A 68 -6.23 4.78 -6.63
CA TYR A 68 -6.31 3.93 -5.45
C TYR A 68 -4.99 3.21 -5.20
N GLY A 69 -4.46 2.52 -6.22
CA GLY A 69 -3.16 1.85 -6.12
C GLY A 69 -2.00 2.82 -5.90
N GLU A 70 -2.01 4.00 -6.56
CA GLU A 70 -1.00 5.04 -6.33
C GLU A 70 -1.02 5.51 -4.86
N ARG A 71 -2.20 5.72 -4.29
CA ARG A 71 -2.37 6.17 -2.90
C ARG A 71 -1.96 5.11 -1.89
N TRP A 72 -2.46 3.88 -2.04
CA TRP A 72 -2.27 2.82 -1.06
C TRP A 72 -0.96 2.07 -1.26
N GLY A 73 -0.49 1.92 -2.49
CA GLY A 73 0.83 1.37 -2.81
C GLY A 73 1.94 2.14 -2.14
N ARG A 74 1.81 3.48 -1.96
CA ARG A 74 2.77 4.30 -1.25
C ARG A 74 3.03 3.80 0.19
N HIS A 75 1.98 3.40 0.92
CA HIS A 75 2.15 2.90 2.29
C HIS A 75 2.99 1.62 2.33
N TRP A 76 2.79 0.74 1.34
CA TRP A 76 3.63 -0.45 1.20
C TRP A 76 5.06 -0.09 0.80
N LEU A 77 5.23 0.84 -0.13
CA LEU A 77 6.55 1.30 -0.58
C LEU A 77 7.35 1.95 0.54
N ASP A 78 6.70 2.67 1.46
CA ASP A 78 7.34 3.23 2.66
C ASP A 78 7.85 2.11 3.58
N VAL A 79 7.07 1.05 3.79
CA VAL A 79 7.49 -0.13 4.58
C VAL A 79 8.60 -0.91 3.89
N ALA A 80 8.51 -1.08 2.57
CA ALA A 80 9.55 -1.72 1.75
C ALA A 80 10.82 -0.86 1.62
N ARG A 81 10.83 0.35 2.17
CA ARG A 81 11.93 1.32 2.08
C ARG A 81 12.32 1.60 0.64
N TYR A 82 11.31 1.69 -0.23
CA TYR A 82 11.51 1.94 -1.65
C TYR A 82 12.33 3.21 -1.89
N GLY A 83 13.33 3.09 -2.74
CA GLY A 83 14.12 4.19 -3.22
C GLY A 83 14.69 3.88 -4.61
N GLU A 84 14.90 4.91 -5.41
CA GLU A 84 15.48 4.77 -6.76
C GLU A 84 17.02 4.90 -6.77
N SER A 85 17.62 4.95 -5.55
CA SER A 85 19.07 4.96 -5.36
C SER A 85 19.47 4.28 -4.04
N SER A 86 20.75 3.92 -3.95
CA SER A 86 21.34 3.30 -2.74
C SER A 86 21.37 4.20 -1.49
N GLY A 87 21.04 5.48 -1.62
CA GLY A 87 21.06 6.46 -0.53
C GLY A 87 22.46 6.98 -0.18
N SER A 88 23.40 6.13 0.22
CA SER A 88 24.71 6.56 0.73
C SER A 88 25.58 7.29 -0.31
N ARG A 89 25.54 6.87 -1.58
CA ARG A 89 26.27 7.49 -2.69
C ARG A 89 25.39 7.92 -3.85
N ASN A 90 24.08 7.96 -3.67
CA ASN A 90 23.13 8.20 -4.75
C ASN A 90 23.37 7.33 -6.00
N THR A 91 23.88 6.11 -5.80
CA THR A 91 24.02 5.16 -6.91
C THR A 91 22.62 4.76 -7.38
N PRO A 92 22.23 5.08 -8.61
CA PRO A 92 20.86 4.84 -9.06
C PRO A 92 20.55 3.36 -9.21
N PHE A 93 19.30 3.00 -8.91
CA PHE A 93 18.70 1.71 -9.22
C PHE A 93 17.81 1.88 -10.47
N PRO A 94 18.34 1.74 -11.68
CA PRO A 94 17.68 2.16 -12.91
C PRO A 94 16.37 1.43 -13.22
N HIS A 95 16.10 0.33 -12.53
CA HIS A 95 14.90 -0.49 -12.71
C HIS A 95 14.00 -0.57 -11.47
N ALA A 96 14.28 0.20 -10.41
CA ALA A 96 13.48 0.19 -9.19
C ALA A 96 12.01 0.56 -9.44
N TRP A 97 11.74 1.44 -10.41
CA TRP A 97 10.39 1.82 -10.81
C TRP A 97 9.48 0.62 -11.16
N ARG A 98 10.03 -0.50 -11.64
CA ARG A 98 9.25 -1.71 -11.94
C ARG A 98 8.62 -2.30 -10.69
N TYR A 99 9.34 -2.28 -9.57
CA TYR A 99 8.79 -2.73 -8.29
C TYR A 99 7.69 -1.79 -7.78
N ARG A 100 7.88 -0.47 -7.92
CA ARG A 100 6.83 0.52 -7.59
C ARG A 100 5.57 0.26 -8.39
N ASP A 101 5.71 0.12 -9.70
CA ASP A 101 4.58 -0.10 -10.60
C ASP A 101 3.87 -1.44 -10.29
N TYR A 102 4.65 -2.52 -10.05
CA TYR A 102 4.09 -3.79 -9.57
C TYR A 102 3.25 -3.63 -8.29
N VAL A 103 3.73 -2.86 -7.32
CA VAL A 103 2.98 -2.63 -6.07
C VAL A 103 1.68 -1.87 -6.36
N ILE A 104 1.71 -0.82 -7.18
CA ILE A 104 0.53 -0.06 -7.59
C ILE A 104 -0.50 -0.97 -8.28
N ASP A 105 -0.04 -1.77 -9.24
CA ASP A 105 -0.88 -2.70 -9.99
C ASP A 105 -1.49 -3.76 -9.06
N ALA A 106 -0.72 -4.30 -8.12
CA ALA A 106 -1.21 -5.30 -7.15
C ALA A 106 -2.35 -4.77 -6.26
N PHE A 107 -2.33 -3.47 -5.90
CA PHE A 107 -3.43 -2.83 -5.18
C PHE A 107 -4.65 -2.60 -6.09
N ASN A 108 -4.44 -2.17 -7.33
CA ASN A 108 -5.52 -1.94 -8.30
C ASN A 108 -6.20 -3.25 -8.75
N ASP A 109 -5.43 -4.34 -8.83
CA ASP A 109 -5.92 -5.67 -9.19
C ASP A 109 -6.54 -6.43 -8.01
N ASP A 110 -6.63 -5.80 -6.83
CA ASP A 110 -7.10 -6.43 -5.58
C ASP A 110 -6.41 -7.78 -5.34
N THR A 111 -5.07 -7.83 -5.55
CA THR A 111 -4.29 -9.05 -5.38
C THR A 111 -4.44 -9.56 -3.95
N PRO A 112 -4.86 -10.83 -3.73
CA PRO A 112 -5.01 -11.39 -2.40
C PRO A 112 -3.72 -11.24 -1.57
N TYR A 113 -3.86 -10.81 -0.32
CA TYR A 113 -2.72 -10.46 0.54
C TYR A 113 -1.72 -11.59 0.73
N ASP A 114 -2.20 -12.83 0.88
CA ASP A 114 -1.35 -14.02 1.00
C ASP A 114 -0.50 -14.24 -0.27
N ARG A 115 -1.11 -14.06 -1.45
CA ARG A 115 -0.39 -14.13 -2.73
C ARG A 115 0.61 -12.98 -2.85
N PHE A 116 0.20 -11.77 -2.53
CA PHE A 116 1.07 -10.58 -2.56
C PHE A 116 2.32 -10.79 -1.70
N ILE A 117 2.17 -11.29 -0.46
CA ILE A 117 3.31 -11.60 0.42
C ILE A 117 4.17 -12.73 -0.14
N ALA A 118 3.57 -13.81 -0.64
CA ALA A 118 4.33 -14.91 -1.24
C ALA A 118 5.19 -14.44 -2.43
N GLN A 119 4.66 -13.53 -3.26
CA GLN A 119 5.40 -12.92 -4.36
C GLN A 119 6.56 -12.04 -3.86
N GLN A 120 6.38 -11.28 -2.78
CA GLN A 120 7.42 -10.42 -2.19
C GLN A 120 8.60 -11.22 -1.64
N ILE A 121 8.35 -12.38 -1.05
CA ILE A 121 9.37 -13.18 -0.36
C ILE A 121 10.02 -14.21 -1.27
N ALA A 122 9.27 -14.84 -2.16
CA ALA A 122 9.71 -15.98 -2.95
C ALA A 122 9.09 -16.01 -4.36
N GLY A 123 8.85 -14.84 -4.96
CA GLY A 123 8.21 -14.73 -6.26
C GLY A 123 8.94 -15.47 -7.36
N ASP A 124 10.27 -15.47 -7.34
CA ASP A 124 11.14 -16.21 -8.25
C ASP A 124 10.98 -17.74 -8.19
N LEU A 125 10.46 -18.26 -7.09
CA LEU A 125 10.19 -19.69 -6.87
C LEU A 125 8.73 -20.07 -7.15
N LEU A 126 7.86 -19.10 -7.37
CA LEU A 126 6.45 -19.38 -7.62
C LEU A 126 6.22 -19.89 -9.05
N PRO A 127 5.30 -20.85 -9.23
CA PRO A 127 4.95 -21.32 -10.57
C PRO A 127 4.30 -20.20 -11.37
N ALA A 128 4.74 -20.02 -12.61
CA ALA A 128 4.19 -19.07 -13.56
C ALA A 128 3.66 -19.80 -14.81
N LYS A 129 2.51 -19.38 -15.31
CA LYS A 129 1.88 -19.92 -16.52
C LYS A 129 2.28 -19.16 -17.78
N THR A 130 2.77 -17.94 -17.62
CA THR A 130 3.17 -17.04 -18.71
C THR A 130 4.46 -16.30 -18.34
N ASP A 131 5.20 -15.85 -19.35
CA ASP A 131 6.41 -15.03 -19.15
C ASP A 131 6.09 -13.72 -18.42
N GLN A 132 4.92 -13.15 -18.65
CA GLN A 132 4.45 -11.97 -17.92
C GLN A 132 4.31 -12.29 -16.43
N GLN A 133 3.61 -13.34 -16.05
CA GLN A 133 3.44 -13.76 -14.65
C GLN A 133 4.78 -14.07 -13.99
N TRP A 134 5.70 -14.70 -14.72
CA TRP A 134 7.06 -14.94 -14.22
C TRP A 134 7.80 -13.64 -13.95
N THR A 135 7.70 -12.68 -14.88
CA THR A 135 8.32 -11.36 -14.73
C THR A 135 7.74 -10.59 -13.54
N GLU A 136 6.41 -10.57 -13.38
CA GLU A 136 5.74 -9.94 -12.24
C GLU A 136 6.19 -10.56 -10.91
N ASN A 137 6.21 -11.88 -10.83
CA ASN A 137 6.70 -12.60 -9.65
C ASN A 137 8.16 -12.26 -9.33
N LEU A 138 9.02 -12.19 -10.35
CA LEU A 138 10.43 -11.82 -10.16
C LEU A 138 10.57 -10.37 -9.71
N VAL A 139 9.83 -9.43 -10.30
CA VAL A 139 9.83 -8.01 -9.91
C VAL A 139 9.38 -7.82 -8.47
N ALA A 140 8.42 -8.61 -8.01
CA ALA A 140 7.94 -8.58 -6.63
C ALA A 140 9.05 -8.83 -5.60
N THR A 141 10.04 -9.69 -5.89
CA THR A 141 11.18 -9.95 -5.00
C THR A 141 12.09 -8.73 -4.79
N GLY A 142 11.85 -7.66 -5.55
CA GLY A 142 12.45 -6.34 -5.32
C GLY A 142 12.26 -5.83 -3.88
N PHE A 143 11.22 -6.30 -3.17
CA PHE A 143 10.99 -6.06 -1.74
C PHE A 143 12.24 -6.32 -0.89
N LEU A 144 12.95 -7.41 -1.13
CA LEU A 144 14.17 -7.79 -0.41
C LEU A 144 15.44 -7.15 -0.99
N ALA A 145 15.39 -6.65 -2.22
CA ALA A 145 16.55 -6.10 -2.93
C ALA A 145 16.65 -4.57 -2.86
N ILE A 146 15.51 -3.87 -2.77
CA ILE A 146 15.42 -2.41 -2.71
C ILE A 146 15.63 -1.98 -1.26
N GLY A 147 16.14 -0.78 -1.06
CA GLY A 147 16.41 -0.19 0.24
C GLY A 147 17.83 0.35 0.32
N LEU A 148 18.15 0.93 1.47
CA LEU A 148 19.46 1.51 1.71
C LEU A 148 20.53 0.41 1.65
N LYS A 149 21.57 0.60 0.83
CA LYS A 149 22.72 -0.31 0.71
C LYS A 149 24.01 0.46 0.94
N HIS A 150 24.85 -0.04 1.84
CA HIS A 150 26.19 0.51 2.09
C HIS A 150 27.17 -0.03 1.03
N LEU A 151 27.01 0.38 -0.22
CA LEU A 151 27.81 -0.11 -1.38
C LEU A 151 29.30 0.20 -1.30
N ASP A 152 29.75 0.99 -0.35
CA ASP A 152 31.16 1.31 -0.07
C ASP A 152 31.76 0.48 1.07
N GLU A 153 31.01 -0.42 1.68
CA GLU A 153 31.57 -1.36 2.64
C GLU A 153 32.60 -2.28 1.96
N LYS A 154 33.83 -2.28 2.50
CA LYS A 154 34.96 -3.02 1.93
C LYS A 154 35.09 -4.43 2.47
N ASN A 155 34.43 -4.71 3.59
CA ASN A 155 34.42 -6.03 4.19
C ASN A 155 33.21 -6.83 3.67
N PRO A 156 33.39 -7.85 2.80
CA PRO A 156 32.27 -8.60 2.25
C PRO A 156 31.42 -9.33 3.30
N ARG A 157 32.02 -9.71 4.43
CA ARG A 157 31.26 -10.39 5.51
C ARG A 157 30.36 -9.41 6.25
N GLU A 158 30.84 -8.21 6.50
CA GLU A 158 30.08 -7.13 7.15
C GLU A 158 28.94 -6.68 6.23
N PHE A 159 29.21 -6.43 4.95
CA PHE A 159 28.20 -6.13 3.95
C PHE A 159 27.10 -7.19 3.87
N MET A 160 27.46 -8.49 3.86
CA MET A 160 26.48 -9.57 3.84
C MET A 160 25.67 -9.65 5.14
N SER A 161 26.29 -9.41 6.30
CA SER A 161 25.58 -9.39 7.58
C SER A 161 24.56 -8.25 7.64
N GLU A 162 24.98 -7.03 7.26
CA GLU A 162 24.09 -5.87 7.20
C GLU A 162 22.91 -6.10 6.25
N MET A 163 23.16 -6.74 5.11
CA MET A 163 22.12 -7.03 4.12
C MET A 163 21.10 -8.05 4.66
N VAL A 164 21.55 -9.09 5.36
CA VAL A 164 20.66 -10.08 5.98
C VAL A 164 19.86 -9.45 7.12
N ASP A 165 20.49 -8.66 7.97
CA ASP A 165 19.81 -7.95 9.06
C ASP A 165 18.73 -7.00 8.52
N GLU A 166 19.04 -6.28 7.45
CA GLU A 166 18.09 -5.38 6.78
C GLU A 166 16.89 -6.14 6.21
N GLN A 167 17.09 -7.29 5.57
CA GLN A 167 16.02 -8.12 5.03
C GLN A 167 15.13 -8.69 6.13
N ILE A 168 15.71 -9.14 7.23
CA ILE A 168 14.97 -9.63 8.40
C ILE A 168 14.12 -8.49 8.98
N ASP A 169 14.72 -7.34 9.25
CA ASP A 169 14.02 -6.17 9.79
C ASP A 169 12.84 -5.76 8.91
N THR A 170 13.06 -5.64 7.60
CA THR A 170 11.99 -5.26 6.66
C THR A 170 10.86 -6.27 6.67
N THR A 171 11.20 -7.56 6.62
CA THR A 171 10.21 -8.63 6.58
C THR A 171 9.40 -8.68 7.88
N THR A 172 10.06 -8.59 9.03
CA THR A 172 9.38 -8.63 10.34
C THR A 172 8.53 -7.38 10.56
N GLN A 173 9.01 -6.21 10.15
CA GLN A 173 8.23 -4.97 10.24
C GLN A 173 7.02 -4.99 9.32
N ALA A 174 7.20 -5.38 8.05
CA ALA A 174 6.15 -5.36 7.05
C ALA A 174 5.04 -6.37 7.34
N ILE A 175 5.38 -7.58 7.78
CA ILE A 175 4.45 -8.70 7.88
C ILE A 175 3.96 -8.89 9.32
N LEU A 176 4.83 -8.70 10.31
CA LEU A 176 4.51 -8.97 11.71
C LEU A 176 4.31 -7.71 12.56
N GLY A 177 4.61 -6.52 12.02
CA GLY A 177 4.57 -5.27 12.78
C GLY A 177 5.63 -5.20 13.88
N LEU A 178 6.69 -6.00 13.78
CA LEU A 178 7.78 -6.06 14.76
C LEU A 178 9.00 -5.30 14.26
N THR A 179 9.63 -4.52 15.13
CA THR A 179 10.91 -3.88 14.86
C THR A 179 12.01 -4.69 15.52
N GLY A 180 12.97 -5.22 14.73
CA GLY A 180 14.08 -6.03 15.24
C GLY A 180 15.23 -5.23 15.86
N ARG A 181 15.19 -3.89 15.77
CA ARG A 181 16.23 -3.04 16.36
C ARG A 181 15.82 -2.54 17.75
N PRO A 182 16.75 -2.62 18.73
CA PRO A 182 16.55 -2.06 20.07
C PRO A 182 16.43 -0.54 20.05
#